data_5673e9b66bc01db0c7d5b908e7a4aedd
#
_entry.id   5673e9b66bc01db0c7d5b908e7a4aedd
#
_cell.length_a   1.000
_cell.length_b   1.000
_cell.length_c   1.000
_cell.angle_alpha   90.00
_cell.angle_beta   90.00
_cell.angle_gamma   90.00
#
_symmetry.space_group_name_H-M   'P 1'
#
loop_
_entity.id
_entity.type
_entity.pdbx_description
1 polymer ?
#
loop_
_entity_poly.entity_id
_entity_poly.type
_entity_poly.pdbx_seq_one_letter_code
_entity_poly.pdbx_strand_id
1 'polypeptide(L)'
;MMRITPNPLTLRKLQRFRSLRRGYWSFILLFGAFFLSLCAELVVNKRALIVYYEGEYFFPSYGAQIPGDHFGLGYSYETNYRELKRIFHQRSEGNWLLLPPVPYDPYEMDYRETDSTGFSPPNWESRHLLGTDKTERDVLARLVYGFRITFAFALGYLFLTYLLAIVAGSVLGYFGGKVDMFGLRLVEVWSNCLLYTSRAH
;
A
#
# COMPACT_ATOMS: atom_id res chain seq x y z
N MET A 1 -0.24 -21.12 32.24
CA MET A 1 0.59 -20.27 31.37
C MET A 1 1.75 -21.11 30.82
N MET A 2 1.63 -21.62 29.59
CA MET A 2 2.72 -22.35 28.92
C MET A 2 3.83 -21.36 28.59
N ARG A 3 4.97 -21.46 29.27
CA ARG A 3 6.20 -20.79 28.85
C ARG A 3 6.70 -21.49 27.59
N ILE A 4 6.48 -20.87 26.44
CA ILE A 4 7.08 -21.30 25.18
C ILE A 4 8.57 -20.97 25.28
N THR A 5 9.39 -21.96 25.72
CA THR A 5 10.83 -21.84 25.68
C THR A 5 11.26 -21.98 24.22
N PRO A 6 11.86 -20.95 23.59
CA PRO A 6 12.26 -21.05 22.20
C PRO A 6 13.35 -22.12 22.06
N ASN A 7 13.17 -23.00 21.07
CA ASN A 7 14.12 -24.06 20.77
C ASN A 7 15.54 -23.48 20.56
N PRO A 8 16.59 -24.04 21.19
CA PRO A 8 17.96 -23.53 21.09
C PRO A 8 18.49 -23.43 19.63
N LEU A 9 17.96 -24.27 18.73
CA LEU A 9 18.26 -24.18 17.30
C LEU A 9 17.68 -22.91 16.65
N THR A 10 16.48 -22.52 17.07
CA THR A 10 15.82 -21.29 16.56
C THR A 10 16.58 -20.05 17.03
N LEU A 11 17.02 -20.02 18.27
CA LEU A 11 17.83 -18.93 18.82
C LEU A 11 19.16 -18.77 18.06
N ARG A 12 19.87 -19.88 17.77
CA ARG A 12 21.12 -19.85 16.98
C ARG A 12 20.89 -19.34 15.56
N LYS A 13 19.80 -19.76 14.89
CA LYS A 13 19.43 -19.25 13.56
C LYS A 13 19.15 -17.76 13.58
N LEU A 14 18.42 -17.29 14.60
CA LEU A 14 18.09 -15.87 14.75
C LEU A 14 19.34 -15.03 15.03
N GLN A 15 20.25 -15.51 15.89
CA GLN A 15 21.53 -14.86 16.15
C GLN A 15 22.39 -14.77 14.89
N ARG A 16 22.44 -15.84 14.09
CA ARG A 16 23.17 -15.87 12.82
C ARG A 16 22.54 -14.90 11.81
N PHE A 17 21.21 -14.81 11.73
CA PHE A 17 20.52 -13.84 10.88
C PHE A 17 20.86 -12.40 11.30
N ARG A 18 20.84 -12.11 12.60
CA ARG A 18 21.20 -10.80 13.15
C ARG A 18 22.67 -10.43 12.92
N SER A 19 23.55 -11.39 12.82
CA SER A 19 24.97 -11.15 12.51
C SER A 19 25.21 -10.73 11.04
N LEU A 20 24.31 -11.09 10.14
CA LEU A 20 24.30 -10.66 8.74
C LEU A 20 23.76 -9.24 8.60
N ARG A 21 24.56 -8.24 8.94
CA ARG A 21 24.12 -6.82 9.01
C ARG A 21 23.30 -6.36 7.80
N ARG A 22 23.75 -6.68 6.57
CA ARG A 22 23.05 -6.27 5.34
C ARG A 22 21.66 -6.90 5.24
N GLY A 23 21.55 -8.20 5.43
CA GLY A 23 20.26 -8.92 5.37
C GLY A 23 19.29 -8.48 6.47
N TYR A 24 19.81 -8.27 7.68
CA TYR A 24 19.00 -7.82 8.82
C TYR A 24 18.41 -6.41 8.59
N TRP A 25 19.23 -5.44 8.14
CA TRP A 25 18.76 -4.09 7.86
C TRP A 25 17.80 -4.03 6.67
N SER A 26 18.07 -4.80 5.59
CA SER A 26 17.15 -4.91 4.46
C SER A 26 15.79 -5.48 4.88
N PHE A 27 15.80 -6.51 5.73
CA PHE A 27 14.57 -7.10 6.26
C PHE A 27 13.78 -6.10 7.11
N ILE A 28 14.44 -5.38 8.03
CA ILE A 28 13.79 -4.35 8.86
C ILE A 28 13.21 -3.25 7.99
N LEU A 29 13.94 -2.79 6.98
CA LEU A 29 13.49 -1.72 6.09
C LEU A 29 12.25 -2.15 5.30
N LEU A 30 12.28 -3.33 4.69
CA LEU A 30 11.14 -3.86 3.92
C LEU A 30 9.92 -4.11 4.80
N PHE A 31 10.14 -4.71 5.98
CA PHE A 31 9.07 -4.99 6.92
C PHE A 31 8.47 -3.71 7.50
N GLY A 32 9.33 -2.75 7.86
CA GLY A 32 8.90 -1.42 8.31
C GLY A 32 8.12 -0.66 7.22
N ALA A 33 8.60 -0.68 5.97
CA ALA A 33 7.91 -0.07 4.85
C ALA A 33 6.54 -0.74 4.58
N PHE A 34 6.44 -2.05 4.74
CA PHE A 34 5.17 -2.77 4.64
C PHE A 34 4.18 -2.34 5.73
N PHE A 35 4.62 -2.29 6.99
CA PHE A 35 3.76 -1.82 8.08
C PHE A 35 3.36 -0.35 7.90
N LEU A 36 4.28 0.49 7.48
CA LEU A 36 3.97 1.89 7.17
C LEU A 36 2.93 1.99 6.05
N SER A 37 3.01 1.12 5.04
CA SER A 37 2.03 1.04 3.96
C SER A 37 0.66 0.56 4.42
N LEU A 38 0.56 -0.29 5.45
CA LEU A 38 -0.73 -0.66 6.05
C LEU A 38 -1.39 0.54 6.76
N CYS A 39 -0.56 1.43 7.32
CA CYS A 39 -1.01 2.69 7.93
C CYS A 39 -1.17 3.82 6.89
N ALA A 40 -1.12 3.52 5.60
CA ALA A 40 -1.19 4.52 4.52
C ALA A 40 -2.44 5.41 4.62
N GLU A 41 -3.58 4.85 5.02
CA GLU A 41 -4.84 5.58 5.15
C GLU A 41 -4.81 6.68 6.23
N LEU A 42 -3.90 6.58 7.20
CA LEU A 42 -3.67 7.64 8.18
C LEU A 42 -2.83 8.79 7.61
N VAL A 43 -1.98 8.51 6.63
CA VAL A 43 -1.03 9.46 6.04
C VAL A 43 -1.58 10.05 4.76
N VAL A 44 -2.22 9.22 3.93
CA VAL A 44 -2.70 9.54 2.59
C VAL A 44 -4.16 9.10 2.48
N ASN A 45 -5.08 10.04 2.54
CA ASN A 45 -6.52 9.77 2.40
C ASN A 45 -7.25 11.07 2.04
N LYS A 46 -8.22 11.00 1.12
CA LYS A 46 -9.10 12.15 0.82
C LYS A 46 -10.09 12.47 1.95
N ARG A 47 -10.37 11.47 2.82
CA ARG A 47 -11.29 11.61 3.95
C ARG A 47 -10.60 12.21 5.17
N ALA A 48 -11.34 12.98 5.93
CA ALA A 48 -10.85 13.45 7.22
C ALA A 48 -10.70 12.28 8.22
N LEU A 49 -9.68 12.35 9.06
CA LEU A 49 -9.48 11.39 10.15
C LEU A 49 -10.53 11.58 11.24
N ILE A 50 -10.78 12.84 11.59
CA ILE A 50 -11.75 13.24 12.63
C ILE A 50 -12.44 14.50 12.14
N VAL A 51 -13.77 14.56 12.29
CA VAL A 51 -14.59 15.76 12.09
C VAL A 51 -15.38 15.99 13.37
N TYR A 52 -15.31 17.20 13.90
CA TYR A 52 -16.16 17.67 14.99
C TYR A 52 -17.17 18.66 14.42
N TYR A 53 -18.45 18.29 14.48
CA TYR A 53 -19.54 19.08 13.94
C TYR A 53 -20.75 19.07 14.89
N GLU A 54 -21.25 20.22 15.27
CA GLU A 54 -22.41 20.42 16.15
C GLU A 54 -22.39 19.60 17.47
N GLY A 55 -21.19 19.38 18.03
CA GLY A 55 -21.05 18.64 19.30
C GLY A 55 -20.79 17.15 19.15
N GLU A 56 -20.82 16.61 17.92
CA GLU A 56 -20.59 15.20 17.64
C GLU A 56 -19.25 14.94 16.92
N TYR A 57 -18.66 13.76 17.18
CA TYR A 57 -17.43 13.31 16.53
C TYR A 57 -17.74 12.30 15.44
N PHE A 58 -17.23 12.57 14.24
CA PHE A 58 -17.35 11.69 13.09
C PHE A 58 -15.96 11.20 12.67
N PHE A 59 -15.87 9.92 12.26
CA PHE A 59 -14.63 9.28 11.80
C PHE A 59 -14.79 8.80 10.34
N PRO A 60 -14.77 9.70 9.35
CA PRO A 60 -15.08 9.35 7.96
C PRO A 60 -14.10 8.36 7.34
N SER A 61 -12.82 8.36 7.78
CA SER A 61 -11.81 7.42 7.29
C SER A 61 -12.10 5.96 7.64
N TYR A 62 -12.85 5.70 8.72
CA TYR A 62 -13.16 4.36 9.23
C TYR A 62 -14.63 4.00 9.16
N GLY A 63 -15.50 4.96 8.80
CA GLY A 63 -16.94 4.81 8.76
C GLY A 63 -17.51 4.74 7.34
N ALA A 64 -18.85 4.74 7.28
CA ALA A 64 -19.59 4.89 6.03
C ALA A 64 -19.34 6.27 5.38
N GLN A 65 -19.60 6.36 4.08
CA GLN A 65 -19.54 7.64 3.37
C GLN A 65 -20.59 8.58 3.93
N ILE A 66 -20.17 9.79 4.29
CA ILE A 66 -21.06 10.83 4.80
C ILE A 66 -21.34 11.81 3.68
N PRO A 67 -22.61 12.02 3.28
CA PRO A 67 -22.98 12.97 2.23
C PRO A 67 -22.73 14.40 2.68
N GLY A 68 -22.49 15.29 1.71
CA GLY A 68 -22.23 16.70 1.97
C GLY A 68 -23.39 17.43 2.64
N ASP A 69 -24.62 17.02 2.38
CA ASP A 69 -25.84 17.57 3.01
C ASP A 69 -25.78 17.48 4.54
N HIS A 70 -25.17 16.44 5.08
CA HIS A 70 -25.02 16.27 6.53
C HIS A 70 -24.21 17.40 7.19
N PHE A 71 -23.28 17.98 6.47
CA PHE A 71 -22.45 19.11 6.92
C PHE A 71 -22.91 20.47 6.33
N GLY A 72 -24.10 20.51 5.72
CA GLY A 72 -24.67 21.73 5.16
C GLY A 72 -24.03 22.23 3.87
N LEU A 73 -23.42 21.32 3.07
CA LEU A 73 -22.77 21.67 1.81
C LEU A 73 -23.72 21.71 0.59
N GLY A 74 -24.99 21.29 0.74
CA GLY A 74 -26.02 21.40 -0.31
C GLY A 74 -25.88 20.42 -1.47
N TYR A 75 -25.14 19.29 -1.28
CA TYR A 75 -25.04 18.19 -2.24
C TYR A 75 -25.05 16.82 -1.54
N SER A 76 -25.58 15.79 -2.21
CA SER A 76 -25.85 14.46 -1.64
C SER A 76 -24.75 13.42 -1.93
N TYR A 77 -23.67 13.78 -2.60
CA TYR A 77 -22.51 12.89 -2.78
C TYR A 77 -21.51 13.00 -1.62
N GLU A 78 -20.46 12.18 -1.64
CA GLU A 78 -19.46 12.13 -0.58
C GLU A 78 -18.84 13.52 -0.31
N THR A 79 -18.76 13.87 0.97
CA THR A 79 -18.25 15.18 1.44
C THR A 79 -16.82 15.44 0.96
N ASN A 80 -16.60 16.63 0.37
CA ASN A 80 -15.25 17.15 0.12
C ASN A 80 -14.68 17.77 1.40
N TYR A 81 -13.88 17.02 2.13
CA TYR A 81 -13.35 17.45 3.44
C TYR A 81 -12.34 18.60 3.34
N ARG A 82 -11.73 18.84 2.18
CA ARG A 82 -10.87 20.01 1.94
C ARG A 82 -11.71 21.29 1.83
N GLU A 83 -12.83 21.22 1.14
CA GLU A 83 -13.81 22.30 1.05
C GLU A 83 -14.45 22.56 2.41
N LEU A 84 -14.90 21.51 3.09
CA LEU A 84 -15.47 21.60 4.44
C LEU A 84 -14.51 22.29 5.42
N LYS A 85 -13.21 22.01 5.33
CA LYS A 85 -12.20 22.68 6.16
C LYS A 85 -12.15 24.18 5.91
N ARG A 86 -12.26 24.62 4.65
CA ARG A 86 -12.27 26.05 4.30
C ARG A 86 -13.52 26.73 4.86
N ILE A 87 -14.69 26.07 4.75
CA ILE A 87 -15.96 26.59 5.26
C ILE A 87 -15.95 26.70 6.78
N PHE A 88 -15.47 25.68 7.50
CA PHE A 88 -15.34 25.73 8.95
C PHE A 88 -14.41 26.86 9.42
N HIS A 89 -13.33 27.10 8.67
CA HIS A 89 -12.41 28.20 8.99
C HIS A 89 -13.02 29.57 8.75
N GLN A 90 -13.92 29.71 7.75
CA GLN A 90 -14.64 30.95 7.47
C GLN A 90 -15.78 31.24 8.44
N ARG A 91 -16.53 30.21 8.88
CA ARG A 91 -17.70 30.37 9.75
C ARG A 91 -17.38 30.56 11.22
N SER A 92 -16.20 30.13 11.69
CA SER A 92 -15.74 30.25 13.09
C SER A 92 -16.73 29.74 14.16
N GLU A 93 -17.56 28.75 13.82
CA GLU A 93 -18.63 28.21 14.68
C GLU A 93 -18.14 27.15 15.70
N GLY A 94 -16.82 27.07 15.94
CA GLY A 94 -16.24 26.08 16.85
C GLY A 94 -16.13 24.66 16.24
N ASN A 95 -16.59 24.46 15.00
CA ASN A 95 -16.43 23.22 14.25
C ASN A 95 -15.01 23.10 13.71
N TRP A 96 -14.43 21.89 13.76
CA TRP A 96 -13.09 21.65 13.24
C TRP A 96 -12.96 20.26 12.66
N LEU A 97 -11.96 20.06 11.82
CA LEU A 97 -11.64 18.76 11.28
C LEU A 97 -10.13 18.56 11.14
N LEU A 98 -9.70 17.31 11.27
CA LEU A 98 -8.32 16.87 11.12
C LEU A 98 -8.18 16.10 9.81
N LEU A 99 -7.45 16.69 8.85
CA LEU A 99 -7.07 16.01 7.61
C LEU A 99 -5.77 15.24 7.80
N PRO A 100 -5.57 14.14 7.06
CA PRO A 100 -4.27 13.51 6.98
C PRO A 100 -3.22 14.45 6.37
N PRO A 101 -1.91 14.15 6.53
CA PRO A 101 -0.83 14.95 5.95
C PRO A 101 -0.96 15.18 4.44
N VAL A 102 -1.40 14.15 3.71
CA VAL A 102 -1.65 14.19 2.26
C VAL A 102 -3.14 13.90 2.03
N PRO A 103 -3.98 14.94 1.88
CA PRO A 103 -5.44 14.80 1.80
C PRO A 103 -5.92 14.48 0.37
N TYR A 104 -5.25 13.54 -0.31
CA TYR A 104 -5.53 13.14 -1.68
C TYR A 104 -5.72 11.63 -1.82
N ASP A 105 -6.59 11.24 -2.77
CA ASP A 105 -6.75 9.86 -3.21
C ASP A 105 -5.80 9.59 -4.39
N PRO A 106 -5.24 8.38 -4.55
CA PRO A 106 -4.36 8.05 -5.68
C PRO A 106 -5.02 8.12 -7.05
N TYR A 107 -6.36 8.13 -7.09
CA TYR A 107 -7.15 8.20 -8.32
C TYR A 107 -7.83 9.55 -8.52
N GLU A 108 -7.84 10.43 -7.52
CA GLU A 108 -8.44 11.75 -7.58
C GLU A 108 -7.61 12.68 -8.45
N MET A 109 -8.27 13.40 -9.37
CA MET A 109 -7.69 14.46 -10.19
C MET A 109 -7.97 15.78 -9.50
N ASP A 110 -6.94 16.55 -9.14
CA ASP A 110 -7.07 17.86 -8.50
C ASP A 110 -7.04 18.95 -9.58
N TYR A 111 -8.17 19.11 -10.28
CA TYR A 111 -8.31 20.18 -11.27
C TYR A 111 -8.30 21.52 -10.56
N ARG A 112 -7.18 22.21 -10.61
CA ARG A 112 -7.11 23.62 -10.20
C ARG A 112 -7.45 24.49 -11.41
N GLU A 113 -8.27 25.50 -11.20
CA GLU A 113 -8.69 26.48 -12.22
C GLU A 113 -7.51 27.33 -12.79
N THR A 114 -6.29 27.01 -12.48
CA THR A 114 -5.12 27.74 -12.95
C THR A 114 -4.54 27.03 -14.16
N ASP A 115 -4.29 27.75 -15.23
CA ASP A 115 -3.61 27.49 -16.52
C ASP A 115 -2.44 26.46 -16.51
N SER A 116 -2.57 25.37 -15.82
CA SER A 116 -1.49 24.45 -15.59
C SER A 116 -1.48 23.35 -16.62
N THR A 117 -0.34 23.14 -17.17
CA THR A 117 0.09 22.06 -18.06
C THR A 117 -0.01 20.66 -17.46
N GLY A 118 -0.90 20.42 -16.49
CA GLY A 118 -1.11 19.14 -15.83
C GLY A 118 -0.04 18.74 -14.80
N PHE A 119 1.13 19.34 -14.83
CA PHE A 119 2.20 19.09 -13.87
C PHE A 119 2.30 20.22 -12.86
N SER A 120 2.18 19.90 -11.58
CA SER A 120 2.51 20.84 -10.51
C SER A 120 3.79 20.40 -9.79
N PRO A 121 4.75 21.31 -9.56
CA PRO A 121 5.94 21.00 -8.78
C PRO A 121 5.58 20.68 -7.32
N PRO A 122 6.49 20.06 -6.56
CA PRO A 122 6.31 19.86 -5.13
C PRO A 122 5.95 21.17 -4.42
N ASN A 123 4.83 21.17 -3.68
CA ASN A 123 4.34 22.36 -2.99
C ASN A 123 3.75 21.96 -1.61
N TRP A 124 4.22 22.63 -0.56
CA TRP A 124 3.75 22.42 0.81
C TRP A 124 2.38 23.04 1.08
N GLU A 125 2.06 24.17 0.45
CA GLU A 125 0.78 24.85 0.65
C GLU A 125 -0.38 24.00 0.16
N SER A 126 -0.21 23.40 -1.02
CA SER A 126 -1.18 22.50 -1.61
C SER A 126 -1.09 21.07 -1.08
N ARG A 127 -0.06 20.76 -0.28
CA ARG A 127 0.25 19.43 0.25
C ARG A 127 0.55 18.36 -0.80
N HIS A 128 0.92 18.75 -2.02
CA HIS A 128 1.50 17.88 -3.02
C HIS A 128 3.00 17.76 -2.77
N LEU A 129 3.40 16.89 -1.85
CA LEU A 129 4.79 16.79 -1.37
C LEU A 129 5.77 16.34 -2.45
N LEU A 130 5.33 15.52 -3.41
CA LEU A 130 6.10 15.09 -4.58
C LEU A 130 5.56 15.65 -5.90
N GLY A 131 4.64 16.63 -5.81
CA GLY A 131 3.98 17.19 -6.99
C GLY A 131 2.89 16.28 -7.56
N THR A 132 2.43 16.63 -8.77
CA THR A 132 1.38 15.90 -9.49
C THR A 132 1.89 15.27 -10.78
N ASP A 133 1.19 14.27 -11.28
CA ASP A 133 1.45 13.65 -12.57
C ASP A 133 0.77 14.41 -13.73
N LYS A 134 0.89 13.89 -14.97
CA LYS A 134 0.25 14.48 -16.17
C LYS A 134 -1.26 14.63 -16.09
N THR A 135 -1.90 13.86 -15.20
CA THR A 135 -3.34 13.85 -14.97
C THR A 135 -3.73 14.51 -13.65
N GLU A 136 -2.85 15.37 -13.12
CA GLU A 136 -3.05 16.15 -11.88
C GLU A 136 -3.31 15.28 -10.64
N ARG A 137 -2.82 14.03 -10.62
CA ARG A 137 -2.92 13.14 -9.46
C ARG A 137 -1.69 13.29 -8.59
N ASP A 138 -1.88 13.19 -7.29
CA ASP A 138 -0.78 13.25 -6.32
C ASP A 138 0.17 12.06 -6.46
N VAL A 139 1.46 12.36 -6.71
CA VAL A 139 2.50 11.33 -6.93
C VAL A 139 2.77 10.55 -5.65
N LEU A 140 2.78 11.21 -4.48
CA LEU A 140 3.03 10.53 -3.21
C LEU A 140 1.89 9.57 -2.85
N ALA A 141 0.64 9.98 -3.05
CA ALA A 141 -0.51 9.13 -2.84
C ALA A 141 -0.42 7.86 -3.69
N ARG A 142 -0.11 8.01 -4.98
CA ARG A 142 0.05 6.87 -5.90
C ARG A 142 1.21 5.95 -5.51
N LEU A 143 2.32 6.52 -5.08
CA LEU A 143 3.50 5.73 -4.67
C LEU A 143 3.21 4.88 -3.44
N VAL A 144 2.57 5.45 -2.42
CA VAL A 144 2.24 4.75 -1.17
C VAL A 144 1.23 3.62 -1.41
N TYR A 145 0.16 3.89 -2.15
CA TYR A 145 -0.83 2.87 -2.49
C TYR A 145 -0.29 1.83 -3.47
N GLY A 146 0.49 2.25 -4.47
CA GLY A 146 1.16 1.34 -5.42
C GLY A 146 2.12 0.39 -4.71
N PHE A 147 2.89 0.87 -3.75
CA PHE A 147 3.76 0.03 -2.94
C PHE A 147 2.96 -1.06 -2.18
N ARG A 148 1.84 -0.70 -1.55
CA ARG A 148 0.97 -1.65 -0.84
C ARG A 148 0.46 -2.76 -1.76
N ILE A 149 -0.05 -2.39 -2.93
CA ILE A 149 -0.57 -3.36 -3.92
C ILE A 149 0.54 -4.26 -4.44
N THR A 150 1.68 -3.67 -4.82
CA THR A 150 2.83 -4.41 -5.34
C THR A 150 3.37 -5.39 -4.31
N PHE A 151 3.49 -4.97 -3.06
CA PHE A 151 3.99 -5.82 -1.99
C PHE A 151 3.03 -6.97 -1.67
N ALA A 152 1.73 -6.70 -1.59
CA ALA A 152 0.70 -7.71 -1.38
C ALA A 152 0.69 -8.73 -2.55
N PHE A 153 0.79 -8.25 -3.78
CA PHE A 153 0.89 -9.10 -4.96
C PHE A 153 2.17 -9.98 -4.93
N ALA A 154 3.32 -9.38 -4.60
CA ALA A 154 4.59 -10.11 -4.51
C ALA A 154 4.55 -11.21 -3.45
N LEU A 155 3.96 -10.95 -2.28
CA LEU A 155 3.78 -11.97 -1.23
C LEU A 155 2.82 -13.08 -1.68
N GLY A 156 1.70 -12.73 -2.31
CA GLY A 156 0.73 -13.70 -2.84
C GLY A 156 1.35 -14.58 -3.92
N TYR A 157 2.08 -13.98 -4.85
CA TYR A 157 2.81 -14.70 -5.89
C TYR A 157 3.86 -15.66 -5.30
N LEU A 158 4.64 -15.17 -4.35
CA LEU A 158 5.65 -15.98 -3.67
C LEU A 158 5.04 -17.17 -2.94
N PHE A 159 3.96 -16.93 -2.20
CA PHE A 159 3.22 -18.00 -1.50
C PHE A 159 2.72 -19.06 -2.47
N LEU A 160 2.05 -18.64 -3.55
CA LEU A 160 1.52 -19.56 -4.57
C LEU A 160 2.64 -20.37 -5.25
N THR A 161 3.74 -19.71 -5.61
CA THR A 161 4.89 -20.35 -6.24
C THR A 161 5.52 -21.41 -5.32
N TYR A 162 5.72 -21.09 -4.04
CA TYR A 162 6.24 -22.08 -3.09
C TYR A 162 5.29 -23.24 -2.85
N LEU A 163 3.98 -22.96 -2.75
CA LEU A 163 2.97 -24.00 -2.61
C LEU A 163 3.05 -25.00 -3.78
N LEU A 164 3.03 -24.49 -5.01
CA LEU A 164 3.12 -25.31 -6.22
C LEU A 164 4.46 -26.07 -6.30
N ALA A 165 5.57 -25.41 -5.96
CA ALA A 165 6.88 -26.03 -5.96
C ALA A 165 7.00 -27.18 -4.95
N ILE A 166 6.45 -27.02 -3.75
CA ILE A 166 6.43 -28.07 -2.73
C ILE A 166 5.57 -29.24 -3.18
N VAL A 167 4.37 -28.98 -3.71
CA VAL A 167 3.48 -30.04 -4.21
C VAL A 167 4.14 -30.80 -5.36
N ALA A 168 4.63 -30.09 -6.37
CA ALA A 168 5.30 -30.71 -7.53
C ALA A 168 6.56 -31.48 -7.10
N GLY A 169 7.41 -30.88 -6.27
CA GLY A 169 8.62 -31.52 -5.77
C GLY A 169 8.32 -32.75 -4.89
N SER A 170 7.27 -32.72 -4.09
CA SER A 170 6.85 -33.87 -3.28
C SER A 170 6.35 -35.02 -4.16
N VAL A 171 5.58 -34.73 -5.19
CA VAL A 171 5.08 -35.75 -6.15
C VAL A 171 6.26 -36.38 -6.89
N LEU A 172 7.15 -35.56 -7.45
CA LEU A 172 8.33 -36.05 -8.18
C LEU A 172 9.24 -36.89 -7.27
N GLY A 173 9.49 -36.43 -6.05
CA GLY A 173 10.32 -37.16 -5.06
C GLY A 173 9.67 -38.44 -4.56
N TYR A 174 8.35 -38.49 -4.41
CA TYR A 174 7.63 -39.68 -3.94
C TYR A 174 7.60 -40.80 -5.00
N PHE A 175 7.27 -40.46 -6.24
CA PHE A 175 7.19 -41.46 -7.31
C PHE A 175 8.57 -41.85 -7.87
N GLY A 176 9.54 -40.94 -7.84
CA GLY A 176 10.91 -41.17 -8.29
C GLY A 176 11.04 -41.70 -9.73
N GLY A 177 12.19 -42.22 -10.06
CA GLY A 177 12.43 -42.98 -11.29
C GLY A 177 12.03 -42.27 -12.59
N LYS A 178 11.14 -42.85 -13.35
CA LYS A 178 10.69 -42.30 -14.67
C LYS A 178 9.92 -40.99 -14.53
N VAL A 179 9.11 -40.86 -13.46
CA VAL A 179 8.29 -39.67 -13.21
C VAL A 179 9.18 -38.46 -12.87
N ASP A 180 10.18 -38.65 -12.04
CA ASP A 180 11.16 -37.63 -11.69
C ASP A 180 11.97 -37.18 -12.92
N MET A 181 12.48 -38.14 -13.69
CA MET A 181 13.25 -37.86 -14.91
C MET A 181 12.40 -37.10 -15.95
N PHE A 182 11.15 -37.47 -16.15
CA PHE A 182 10.24 -36.78 -17.09
C PHE A 182 9.90 -35.38 -16.59
N GLY A 183 9.59 -35.23 -15.29
CA GLY A 183 9.25 -33.94 -14.67
C GLY A 183 10.42 -32.96 -14.75
N LEU A 184 11.65 -33.41 -14.45
CA LEU A 184 12.86 -32.58 -14.59
C LEU A 184 13.07 -32.12 -16.04
N ARG A 185 12.89 -33.01 -17.02
CA ARG A 185 12.99 -32.64 -18.44
C ARG A 185 11.95 -31.59 -18.86
N LEU A 186 10.74 -31.74 -18.38
CA LEU A 186 9.67 -30.78 -18.66
C LEU A 186 10.02 -29.39 -18.10
N VAL A 187 10.52 -29.32 -16.88
CA VAL A 187 10.99 -28.06 -16.26
C VAL A 187 12.16 -27.47 -17.03
N GLU A 188 13.14 -28.27 -17.44
CA GLU A 188 14.29 -27.83 -18.24
C GLU A 188 13.85 -27.24 -19.59
N VAL A 189 12.96 -27.93 -20.33
CA VAL A 189 12.44 -27.44 -21.61
C VAL A 189 11.70 -26.12 -21.43
N TRP A 190 10.84 -26.04 -20.42
CA TRP A 190 10.08 -24.83 -20.12
C TRP A 190 10.98 -23.65 -19.76
N SER A 191 11.96 -23.89 -18.91
CA SER A 191 12.94 -22.88 -18.48
C SER A 191 13.76 -22.37 -19.66
N ASN A 192 14.24 -23.27 -20.52
CA ASN A 192 15.03 -22.90 -21.69
C ASN A 192 14.18 -22.15 -22.73
N CYS A 193 12.93 -22.57 -22.97
CA CYS A 193 12.03 -21.87 -23.87
C CYS A 193 11.79 -20.41 -23.43
N LEU A 194 11.56 -20.18 -22.13
CA LEU A 194 11.41 -18.83 -21.55
C LEU A 194 12.66 -17.98 -21.74
N LEU A 195 13.85 -18.58 -21.57
CA LEU A 195 15.12 -17.89 -21.70
C LEU A 195 15.39 -17.44 -23.14
N TYR A 196 15.03 -18.25 -24.12
CA TYR A 196 15.12 -17.89 -25.54
C TYR A 196 14.14 -16.77 -25.92
N THR A 197 12.92 -16.82 -25.43
CA THR A 197 11.91 -15.79 -25.70
C THR A 197 12.33 -14.44 -25.09
N SER A 198 12.92 -14.44 -23.90
CA SER A 198 13.42 -13.22 -23.23
C SER A 198 14.66 -12.61 -23.91
N ARG A 199 15.44 -13.38 -24.66
CA ARG A 199 16.62 -12.87 -25.41
C ARG A 199 16.27 -12.34 -26.80
N ALA A 200 15.08 -12.62 -27.32
CA ALA A 200 14.63 -12.20 -28.65
C ALA A 200 14.06 -10.77 -28.68
N HIS A 201 13.97 -10.10 -27.53
CA HIS A 201 13.63 -8.69 -27.38
C HIS A 201 14.83 -7.92 -26.79
#